data_ee2e4a88737977e510683d8c954bf6fb
#
_entry.id   ee2e4a88737977e510683d8c954bf6fb
#
_cell.length_a   1.000
_cell.length_b   1.000
_cell.length_c   1.000
_cell.angle_alpha   90.00
_cell.angle_beta   90.00
_cell.angle_gamma   90.00
#
_symmetry.space_group_name_H-M   'P 1'
#
loop_
_entity.id
_entity.type
_entity.pdbx_description
1 polymer ?
#
loop_
_entity_poly.entity_id
_entity_poly.type
_entity_poly.pdbx_seq_one_letter_code
_entity_poly.pdbx_strand_id
1 'polypeptide(L)'
;MLPAEAYTSCDQFSRESTSLFQDAWHCVAQTNDVTKEGSFKTVSLLGHPLILWRTEGEIRCYLNVCSHRHCLLTGKSNGTMPLLKCQYHGWEYDREGDTKRIPDAKSFRPLAPGVLGLRRYHVELVGQLVFVSLASKPTSLDEQLGGQRSYLENLFSDRWAPLLTVAQEVDANWKVLAENVLEGYHLEEVHKNTFKKFAPAEACRHELFDRVTTYTEKSLEENSRVQLQADFLARLMGVKAEPEYHHIFCYPNLAASRMTLFNWAQTILPVTPGKSVSYWQIFYLRGHSKTPWAQFAATVIRRYGRKFFKEAMREDGVVMPGVQAGMAAKEQPSGGLISAREERIFHFQQFVQEHEANAPVLDRPDFDSPVASCEGGCHVPE
;
A
#
# COMPACT_ATOMS: atom_id res chain seq x y z
N MET A 1 -24.35 -5.39 4.48
CA MET A 1 -23.55 -4.18 4.12
C MET A 1 -23.29 -3.35 5.35
N LEU A 2 -22.09 -2.80 5.49
CA LEU A 2 -21.79 -1.81 6.52
C LEU A 2 -22.69 -0.59 6.34
N PRO A 3 -23.17 0.03 7.44
CA PRO A 3 -23.96 1.27 7.36
C PRO A 3 -23.08 2.45 6.90
N ALA A 4 -23.71 3.50 6.37
CA ALA A 4 -23.00 4.69 5.86
C ALA A 4 -22.11 5.36 6.93
N GLU A 5 -22.52 5.33 8.20
CA GLU A 5 -21.76 5.83 9.33
C GLU A 5 -20.37 5.16 9.45
N ALA A 6 -20.26 3.89 9.05
CA ALA A 6 -18.98 3.18 9.07
C ALA A 6 -17.93 3.84 8.16
N TYR A 7 -18.34 4.62 7.16
CA TYR A 7 -17.45 5.31 6.22
C TYR A 7 -17.23 6.80 6.55
N THR A 8 -17.97 7.34 7.51
CA THR A 8 -17.97 8.79 7.78
C THR A 8 -17.68 9.16 9.23
N SER A 9 -17.87 8.22 10.18
CA SER A 9 -17.68 8.45 11.61
C SER A 9 -16.22 8.57 12.00
N CYS A 10 -15.86 9.65 12.74
CA CYS A 10 -14.52 9.80 13.32
C CYS A 10 -14.23 8.74 14.39
N ASP A 11 -15.23 8.37 15.21
CA ASP A 11 -15.06 7.35 16.25
C ASP A 11 -14.81 5.97 15.63
N GLN A 12 -15.54 5.63 14.57
CA GLN A 12 -15.36 4.42 13.80
C GLN A 12 -13.92 4.37 13.22
N PHE A 13 -13.52 5.43 12.55
CA PHE A 13 -12.18 5.58 11.99
C PHE A 13 -11.08 5.41 13.04
N SER A 14 -11.26 5.99 14.22
CA SER A 14 -10.29 5.88 15.33
C SER A 14 -10.16 4.44 15.81
N ARG A 15 -11.28 3.71 15.96
CA ARG A 15 -11.28 2.29 16.34
C ARG A 15 -10.58 1.44 15.29
N GLU A 16 -10.94 1.57 14.00
CA GLU A 16 -10.32 0.86 12.89
C GLU A 16 -8.80 1.13 12.81
N SER A 17 -8.40 2.39 12.95
CA SER A 17 -6.99 2.79 12.92
C SER A 17 -6.18 2.09 13.99
N THR A 18 -6.74 1.91 15.17
CA THR A 18 -6.08 1.24 16.30
C THR A 18 -6.12 -0.29 16.13
N SER A 19 -7.29 -0.87 15.86
CA SER A 19 -7.47 -2.33 15.87
C SER A 19 -6.95 -3.03 14.62
N LEU A 20 -7.03 -2.38 13.46
CA LEU A 20 -6.70 -3.01 12.17
C LEU A 20 -5.33 -2.59 11.63
N PHE A 21 -4.88 -1.37 11.91
CA PHE A 21 -3.70 -0.82 11.22
C PHE A 21 -2.48 -0.63 12.10
N GLN A 22 -2.65 -0.26 13.37
CA GLN A 22 -1.52 0.12 14.22
C GLN A 22 -0.50 -1.01 14.40
N ASP A 23 -0.97 -2.24 14.57
CA ASP A 23 -0.13 -3.41 14.81
C ASP A 23 0.10 -4.26 13.54
N ALA A 24 -0.48 -3.86 12.42
CA ALA A 24 -0.35 -4.56 11.14
C ALA A 24 0.99 -4.28 10.45
N TRP A 25 1.33 -5.16 9.51
CA TRP A 25 2.41 -4.96 8.55
C TRP A 25 1.87 -4.27 7.30
N HIS A 26 2.60 -3.27 6.83
CA HIS A 26 2.23 -2.49 5.65
C HIS A 26 3.33 -2.52 4.61
N CYS A 27 2.98 -2.87 3.38
CA CYS A 27 3.89 -2.79 2.25
C CYS A 27 4.02 -1.32 1.81
N VAL A 28 5.15 -0.70 2.07
CA VAL A 28 5.34 0.75 1.86
C VAL A 28 6.37 1.10 0.79
N ALA A 29 7.16 0.12 0.33
CA ALA A 29 8.22 0.33 -0.62
C ALA A 29 8.58 -0.97 -1.36
N GLN A 30 9.49 -0.87 -2.30
CA GLN A 30 10.15 -1.99 -2.94
C GLN A 30 11.68 -1.91 -2.74
N THR A 31 12.36 -3.05 -2.79
CA THR A 31 13.81 -3.13 -2.56
C THR A 31 14.61 -2.25 -3.52
N ASN A 32 14.06 -2.00 -4.72
CA ASN A 32 14.69 -1.13 -5.73
C ASN A 32 14.66 0.36 -5.35
N ASP A 33 13.87 0.74 -4.37
CA ASP A 33 13.85 2.13 -3.86
C ASP A 33 15.13 2.46 -3.07
N VAL A 34 15.79 1.44 -2.50
CA VAL A 34 17.00 1.55 -1.66
C VAL A 34 18.03 0.49 -2.05
N THR A 35 18.66 0.64 -3.22
CA THR A 35 19.52 -0.40 -3.83
C THR A 35 20.97 -0.37 -3.37
N LYS A 36 21.51 0.81 -3.05
CA LYS A 36 22.94 1.00 -2.74
C LYS A 36 23.12 1.27 -1.25
N GLU A 37 24.28 0.92 -0.74
CA GLU A 37 24.68 1.29 0.61
C GLU A 37 24.50 2.79 0.84
N GLY A 38 23.88 3.16 1.96
CA GLY A 38 23.51 4.52 2.31
C GLY A 38 22.31 5.10 1.57
N SER A 39 21.72 4.39 0.58
CA SER A 39 20.49 4.89 -0.06
C SER A 39 19.32 4.85 0.90
N PHE A 40 18.44 5.85 0.78
CA PHE A 40 17.24 5.96 1.61
C PHE A 40 16.01 6.33 0.80
N LYS A 41 14.85 5.99 1.35
CA LYS A 41 13.53 6.46 0.95
C LYS A 41 12.74 6.89 2.17
N THR A 42 12.07 8.04 2.10
CA THR A 42 11.10 8.45 3.13
C THR A 42 9.69 8.04 2.72
N VAL A 43 8.91 7.61 3.71
CA VAL A 43 7.50 7.25 3.55
C VAL A 43 6.71 7.79 4.74
N SER A 44 5.43 8.06 4.56
CA SER A 44 4.51 8.33 5.66
C SER A 44 3.66 7.10 5.90
N LEU A 45 3.63 6.60 7.12
CA LEU A 45 2.83 5.44 7.51
C LEU A 45 1.98 5.81 8.72
N LEU A 46 0.67 5.88 8.55
CA LEU A 46 -0.30 6.24 9.61
C LEU A 46 0.12 7.51 10.39
N GLY A 47 0.52 8.56 9.65
CA GLY A 47 0.98 9.82 10.23
C GLY A 47 2.43 9.82 10.74
N HIS A 48 3.13 8.69 10.77
CA HIS A 48 4.54 8.62 11.16
C HIS A 48 5.46 8.87 9.96
N PRO A 49 6.30 9.92 9.97
CA PRO A 49 7.33 10.09 8.95
C PRO A 49 8.45 9.08 9.19
N LEU A 50 8.63 8.15 8.25
CA LEU A 50 9.62 7.09 8.32
C LEU A 50 10.74 7.30 7.31
N ILE A 51 11.91 6.75 7.60
CA ILE A 51 13.03 6.63 6.69
C ILE A 51 13.46 5.16 6.58
N LEU A 52 13.33 4.60 5.38
CA LEU A 52 13.93 3.33 5.01
C LEU A 52 15.36 3.62 4.58
N TRP A 53 16.32 2.94 5.14
CA TRP A 53 17.75 3.16 4.88
C TRP A 53 18.48 1.84 4.68
N ARG A 54 19.24 1.73 3.58
CA ARG A 54 20.08 0.56 3.36
C ARG A 54 21.41 0.74 4.04
N THR A 55 21.73 -0.17 4.92
CA THR A 55 23.02 -0.22 5.62
C THR A 55 23.46 -1.66 5.86
N GLU A 56 24.72 -1.98 5.59
CA GLU A 56 25.30 -3.32 5.70
C GLU A 56 24.50 -4.40 4.94
N GLY A 57 24.01 -4.04 3.75
CA GLY A 57 23.21 -4.94 2.92
C GLY A 57 21.75 -5.12 3.35
N GLU A 58 21.33 -4.59 4.51
CA GLU A 58 19.99 -4.68 5.04
C GLU A 58 19.19 -3.38 4.81
N ILE A 59 17.87 -3.49 4.77
CA ILE A 59 16.96 -2.34 4.81
C ILE A 59 16.47 -2.20 6.24
N ARG A 60 16.73 -1.06 6.85
CA ARG A 60 16.27 -0.72 8.20
C ARG A 60 15.29 0.46 8.13
N CYS A 61 14.39 0.53 9.11
CA CYS A 61 13.38 1.58 9.20
C CYS A 61 13.48 2.32 10.51
N TYR A 62 13.50 3.65 10.43
CA TYR A 62 13.53 4.54 11.59
C TYR A 62 12.47 5.62 11.47
N LEU A 63 12.06 6.19 12.62
CA LEU A 63 11.35 7.44 12.62
C LEU A 63 12.26 8.53 12.04
N ASN A 64 11.82 9.22 11.01
CA ASN A 64 12.56 10.29 10.34
C ASN A 64 12.55 11.60 11.18
N VAL A 65 12.70 11.47 12.49
CA VAL A 65 12.64 12.58 13.45
C VAL A 65 13.83 12.52 14.39
N CYS A 66 14.58 13.62 14.46
CA CYS A 66 15.74 13.77 15.33
C CYS A 66 15.32 13.86 16.79
N SER A 67 15.97 13.11 17.67
CA SER A 67 15.73 13.12 19.12
C SER A 67 16.14 14.41 19.85
N HIS A 68 16.83 15.36 19.16
CA HIS A 68 17.19 16.61 19.75
C HIS A 68 16.02 17.59 19.91
N ARG A 69 15.44 18.03 18.80
CA ARG A 69 14.33 19.00 18.75
C ARG A 69 13.29 18.65 17.67
N HIS A 70 13.12 17.38 17.44
CA HIS A 70 12.09 16.79 16.58
C HIS A 70 12.08 17.30 15.12
N CYS A 71 13.23 17.83 14.63
CA CYS A 71 13.38 18.15 13.21
C CYS A 71 13.44 16.85 12.40
N LEU A 72 12.84 16.83 11.22
CA LEU A 72 13.04 15.72 10.29
C LEU A 72 14.55 15.58 9.99
N LEU A 73 15.05 14.34 9.95
CA LEU A 73 16.43 14.06 9.54
C LEU A 73 16.64 14.57 8.12
N THR A 74 15.65 14.33 7.26
CA THR A 74 15.61 14.81 5.88
C THR A 74 14.17 15.07 5.42
N GLY A 75 13.99 16.12 4.61
CA GLY A 75 12.74 16.39 3.88
C GLY A 75 12.72 15.82 2.46
N LYS A 76 13.82 15.14 2.03
CA LYS A 76 13.88 14.55 0.69
C LYS A 76 13.16 13.22 0.65
N SER A 77 12.44 12.93 -0.43
CA SER A 77 11.75 11.66 -0.62
C SER A 77 12.68 10.46 -0.80
N ASN A 78 13.87 10.68 -1.34
CA ASN A 78 14.92 9.66 -1.52
C ASN A 78 16.28 10.31 -1.69
N GLY A 79 17.34 9.51 -1.61
CA GLY A 79 18.71 9.97 -1.78
C GLY A 79 19.73 8.97 -1.26
N THR A 80 20.94 9.48 -1.02
CA THR A 80 22.03 8.71 -0.40
C THR A 80 22.55 9.46 0.81
N MET A 81 22.64 8.77 1.94
CA MET A 81 23.11 9.30 3.22
C MET A 81 23.97 8.19 3.86
N PRO A 82 25.30 8.29 3.80
CA PRO A 82 26.19 7.24 4.32
C PRO A 82 26.09 7.09 5.85
N LEU A 83 25.55 8.11 6.52
CA LEU A 83 25.26 8.13 7.95
C LEU A 83 23.99 8.94 8.15
N LEU A 84 23.05 8.49 8.97
CA LEU A 84 21.86 9.26 9.30
C LEU A 84 22.25 10.52 10.07
N LYS A 85 22.01 11.67 9.47
CA LYS A 85 22.41 12.98 10.03
C LYS A 85 21.28 13.97 9.97
N CYS A 86 20.98 14.58 11.12
CA CYS A 86 19.98 15.62 11.20
C CYS A 86 20.43 16.88 10.44
N GLN A 87 19.57 17.37 9.56
CA GLN A 87 19.85 18.56 8.75
C GLN A 87 19.91 19.87 9.56
N TYR A 88 19.39 19.88 10.80
CA TYR A 88 19.31 21.11 11.62
C TYR A 88 20.61 21.38 12.40
N HIS A 89 20.99 20.48 13.31
CA HIS A 89 22.18 20.69 14.17
C HIS A 89 23.27 19.63 13.96
N GLY A 90 23.13 18.77 12.96
CA GLY A 90 24.15 17.82 12.58
C GLY A 90 24.34 16.65 13.55
N TRP A 91 23.33 16.31 14.35
CA TRP A 91 23.35 15.08 15.14
C TRP A 91 23.42 13.88 14.21
N GLU A 92 24.34 12.95 14.51
CA GLU A 92 24.59 11.77 13.71
C GLU A 92 24.18 10.52 14.46
N TYR A 93 23.57 9.59 13.75
CA TYR A 93 23.08 8.33 14.27
C TYR A 93 23.75 7.18 13.55
N ASP A 94 24.08 6.11 14.27
CA ASP A 94 24.65 4.91 13.69
C ASP A 94 23.56 4.02 13.05
N ARG A 95 23.98 2.83 12.65
CA ARG A 95 23.10 1.85 11.99
C ARG A 95 22.05 1.23 12.92
N GLU A 96 22.27 1.24 14.21
CA GLU A 96 21.33 0.80 15.23
C GLU A 96 20.29 1.89 15.54
N GLY A 97 20.54 3.13 15.09
CA GLY A 97 19.75 4.32 15.40
C GLY A 97 20.22 5.04 16.67
N ASP A 98 21.30 4.59 17.27
CA ASP A 98 21.87 5.24 18.44
C ASP A 98 22.64 6.50 18.06
N THR A 99 22.70 7.48 18.99
CA THR A 99 23.45 8.70 18.74
C THR A 99 24.95 8.41 18.69
N LYS A 100 25.56 8.65 17.51
CA LYS A 100 26.98 8.46 17.26
C LYS A 100 27.78 9.71 17.53
N ARG A 101 27.25 10.88 17.16
CA ARG A 101 27.90 12.16 17.34
C ARG A 101 26.89 13.26 17.66
N ILE A 102 27.16 13.97 18.71
CA ILE A 102 26.44 15.17 19.11
C ILE A 102 27.42 16.33 19.06
N PRO A 103 27.25 17.32 18.14
CA PRO A 103 28.10 18.53 18.16
C PRO A 103 28.01 19.23 19.51
N ASP A 104 29.17 19.63 20.06
CA ASP A 104 29.28 20.27 21.38
C ASP A 104 28.58 19.48 22.50
N ALA A 105 28.74 18.18 22.55
CA ALA A 105 28.10 17.29 23.52
C ALA A 105 28.35 17.71 25.00
N LYS A 106 29.46 18.40 25.24
CA LYS A 106 29.84 18.85 26.60
C LYS A 106 28.91 19.92 27.19
N SER A 107 28.22 20.68 26.35
CA SER A 107 27.25 21.69 26.78
C SER A 107 25.88 21.12 27.10
N PHE A 108 25.59 19.85 26.73
CA PHE A 108 24.34 19.18 27.08
C PHE A 108 24.46 18.51 28.45
N ARG A 109 23.61 18.89 29.41
CA ARG A 109 23.60 18.27 30.73
C ARG A 109 22.18 18.15 31.29
N PRO A 110 21.80 16.97 31.86
CA PRO A 110 22.52 15.70 31.83
C PRO A 110 22.28 14.97 30.50
N LEU A 111 23.32 14.34 29.91
CA LEU A 111 23.22 13.40 28.82
C LEU A 111 23.28 11.98 29.38
N ALA A 112 22.19 11.23 29.32
CA ALA A 112 22.20 9.81 29.61
C ALA A 112 22.52 9.03 28.29
N PRO A 113 23.55 8.17 28.27
CA PRO A 113 23.85 7.33 27.11
C PRO A 113 22.65 6.45 26.75
N GLY A 114 22.39 6.28 25.46
CA GLY A 114 21.34 5.38 24.94
C GLY A 114 19.89 5.91 24.98
N VAL A 115 19.66 7.11 25.59
CA VAL A 115 18.28 7.66 25.67
C VAL A 115 17.89 8.45 24.43
N LEU A 116 18.84 8.83 23.58
CA LEU A 116 18.67 9.80 22.49
C LEU A 116 18.79 9.20 21.09
N GLY A 117 18.46 7.93 20.94
CA GLY A 117 18.44 7.23 19.67
C GLY A 117 17.20 7.54 18.82
N LEU A 118 17.21 7.08 17.59
CA LEU A 118 16.05 7.07 16.70
C LEU A 118 15.16 5.88 17.06
N ARG A 119 13.84 6.06 17.01
CA ARG A 119 12.92 4.94 17.13
C ARG A 119 13.06 4.06 15.89
N ARG A 120 13.39 2.78 16.09
CA ARG A 120 13.48 1.76 15.06
C ARG A 120 12.14 1.04 14.93
N TYR A 121 11.79 0.66 13.70
CA TYR A 121 10.62 -0.12 13.36
C TYR A 121 11.01 -1.43 12.70
N HIS A 122 10.10 -2.38 12.73
CA HIS A 122 10.32 -3.70 12.15
C HIS A 122 10.20 -3.64 10.62
N VAL A 123 11.08 -4.38 9.95
CA VAL A 123 11.12 -4.49 8.49
C VAL A 123 11.18 -5.96 8.12
N GLU A 124 10.33 -6.39 7.20
CA GLU A 124 10.42 -7.69 6.54
C GLU A 124 10.31 -7.53 5.02
N LEU A 125 10.92 -8.49 4.30
CA LEU A 125 10.88 -8.54 2.85
C LEU A 125 10.06 -9.74 2.39
N VAL A 126 9.21 -9.52 1.37
CA VAL A 126 8.50 -10.58 0.65
C VAL A 126 8.77 -10.38 -0.83
N GLY A 127 9.69 -11.17 -1.38
CA GLY A 127 10.25 -10.89 -2.69
C GLY A 127 10.88 -9.50 -2.76
N GLN A 128 10.41 -8.66 -3.69
CA GLN A 128 10.87 -7.28 -3.82
C GLN A 128 10.07 -6.27 -2.98
N LEU A 129 9.04 -6.70 -2.26
CA LEU A 129 8.22 -5.83 -1.42
C LEU A 129 8.86 -5.61 -0.05
N VAL A 130 8.77 -4.39 0.47
CA VAL A 130 9.28 -3.99 1.77
C VAL A 130 8.11 -3.69 2.69
N PHE A 131 7.98 -4.49 3.74
CA PHE A 131 6.95 -4.36 4.78
C PHE A 131 7.54 -3.70 6.01
N VAL A 132 6.73 -2.84 6.64
CA VAL A 132 7.05 -2.17 7.91
C VAL A 132 5.89 -2.37 8.87
N SER A 133 6.19 -2.66 10.15
CA SER A 133 5.23 -2.60 11.25
C SER A 133 5.64 -1.57 12.28
N LEU A 134 4.65 -0.79 12.76
CA LEU A 134 4.83 0.21 13.82
C LEU A 134 4.73 -0.40 15.22
N ALA A 135 4.23 -1.63 15.33
CA ALA A 135 4.08 -2.34 16.59
C ALA A 135 5.44 -2.54 17.29
N SER A 136 5.43 -2.50 18.61
CA SER A 136 6.62 -2.84 19.41
C SER A 136 6.91 -4.35 19.36
N LYS A 137 5.88 -5.16 19.22
CA LYS A 137 5.92 -6.61 19.06
C LYS A 137 4.90 -7.00 17.98
N PRO A 138 5.27 -6.93 16.70
CA PRO A 138 4.34 -7.25 15.64
C PRO A 138 3.96 -8.74 15.65
N THR A 139 2.73 -9.03 15.23
CA THR A 139 2.34 -10.40 14.87
C THR A 139 3.17 -10.90 13.68
N SER A 140 3.15 -12.20 13.45
CA SER A 140 3.85 -12.76 12.28
C SER A 140 3.29 -12.18 10.98
N LEU A 141 4.17 -11.72 10.07
CA LEU A 141 3.75 -11.31 8.73
C LEU A 141 3.13 -12.50 7.97
N ASP A 142 3.60 -13.71 8.18
CA ASP A 142 3.03 -14.92 7.57
C ASP A 142 1.58 -15.16 7.99
N GLU A 143 1.27 -14.91 9.26
CA GLU A 143 -0.09 -14.97 9.78
C GLU A 143 -0.99 -13.89 9.13
N GLN A 144 -0.52 -12.65 9.04
CA GLN A 144 -1.27 -11.58 8.36
C GLN A 144 -1.49 -11.88 6.87
N LEU A 145 -0.50 -12.50 6.21
CA LEU A 145 -0.62 -12.90 4.81
C LEU A 145 -1.42 -14.20 4.61
N GLY A 146 -1.97 -14.78 5.67
CA GLY A 146 -2.80 -15.97 5.59
C GLY A 146 -2.11 -17.16 4.91
N GLY A 147 -0.79 -17.33 5.12
CA GLY A 147 0.01 -18.38 4.49
C GLY A 147 0.40 -18.11 3.04
N GLN A 148 0.12 -16.92 2.49
CA GLN A 148 0.38 -16.59 1.09
C GLN A 148 1.79 -16.02 0.83
N ARG A 149 2.71 -16.05 1.82
CA ARG A 149 4.07 -15.52 1.67
C ARG A 149 4.78 -16.08 0.44
N SER A 150 4.83 -17.40 0.29
CA SER A 150 5.55 -18.04 -0.82
C SER A 150 4.95 -17.67 -2.19
N TYR A 151 3.63 -17.51 -2.27
CA TYR A 151 2.97 -17.03 -3.48
C TYR A 151 3.40 -15.60 -3.80
N LEU A 152 3.37 -14.70 -2.83
CA LEU A 152 3.78 -13.29 -3.01
C LEU A 152 5.28 -13.16 -3.29
N GLU A 153 6.14 -13.97 -2.69
CA GLU A 153 7.58 -14.02 -3.02
C GLU A 153 7.82 -14.40 -4.48
N ASN A 154 7.07 -15.37 -5.00
CA ASN A 154 7.13 -15.74 -6.41
C ASN A 154 6.59 -14.61 -7.29
N LEU A 155 5.45 -14.02 -6.91
CA LEU A 155 4.79 -12.93 -7.63
C LEU A 155 5.69 -11.70 -7.77
N PHE A 156 6.48 -11.39 -6.73
CA PHE A 156 7.40 -10.25 -6.69
C PHE A 156 8.88 -10.67 -6.68
N SER A 157 9.18 -11.83 -7.30
CA SER A 157 10.56 -12.29 -7.48
C SER A 157 11.34 -11.43 -8.49
N ASP A 158 12.62 -11.71 -8.66
CA ASP A 158 13.50 -11.03 -9.62
C ASP A 158 13.15 -11.30 -11.10
N ARG A 159 12.23 -12.24 -11.36
CA ARG A 159 11.57 -12.41 -12.68
C ARG A 159 10.86 -11.12 -13.13
N TRP A 160 10.51 -10.26 -12.20
CA TRP A 160 9.79 -9.02 -12.44
C TRP A 160 10.71 -7.81 -12.20
N ALA A 161 10.62 -6.82 -13.06
CA ALA A 161 11.40 -5.59 -12.92
C ALA A 161 10.48 -4.43 -12.50
N PRO A 162 10.96 -3.55 -11.61
CA PRO A 162 10.20 -2.36 -11.21
C PRO A 162 9.81 -1.49 -12.40
N LEU A 163 8.56 -1.06 -12.44
CA LEU A 163 8.02 -0.20 -13.48
C LEU A 163 7.67 1.18 -12.95
N LEU A 164 6.91 1.24 -11.86
CA LEU A 164 6.33 2.46 -11.32
C LEU A 164 6.03 2.28 -9.83
N THR A 165 6.32 3.29 -9.03
CA THR A 165 5.84 3.44 -7.64
C THR A 165 5.07 4.75 -7.56
N VAL A 166 3.85 4.72 -7.02
CA VAL A 166 2.98 5.89 -6.87
C VAL A 166 2.37 5.88 -5.48
N ALA A 167 2.32 7.04 -4.84
CA ALA A 167 1.44 7.32 -3.72
C ALA A 167 0.31 8.19 -4.26
N GLN A 168 -0.93 7.72 -4.19
CA GLN A 168 -2.12 8.41 -4.65
C GLN A 168 -3.00 8.72 -3.46
N GLU A 169 -3.26 10.01 -3.23
CA GLU A 169 -4.28 10.44 -2.28
C GLU A 169 -5.65 10.36 -2.96
N VAL A 170 -6.64 9.89 -2.22
CA VAL A 170 -8.03 9.76 -2.68
C VAL A 170 -8.95 10.29 -1.59
N ASP A 171 -9.88 11.16 -1.97
CA ASP A 171 -10.86 11.74 -1.06
C ASP A 171 -12.02 10.75 -0.83
N ALA A 172 -11.68 9.63 -0.23
CA ALA A 172 -12.61 8.58 0.16
C ALA A 172 -12.07 7.77 1.35
N ASN A 173 -12.98 7.15 2.10
CA ASN A 173 -12.66 6.23 3.18
C ASN A 173 -11.85 5.03 2.63
N TRP A 174 -10.93 4.51 3.42
CA TRP A 174 -10.08 3.37 3.04
C TRP A 174 -10.90 2.12 2.62
N LYS A 175 -12.08 1.92 3.21
CA LYS A 175 -12.97 0.81 2.83
C LYS A 175 -13.55 0.98 1.44
N VAL A 176 -13.86 2.21 1.01
CA VAL A 176 -14.29 2.48 -0.38
C VAL A 176 -13.23 2.03 -1.37
N LEU A 177 -11.94 2.32 -1.08
CA LEU A 177 -10.83 1.88 -1.94
C LEU A 177 -10.65 0.35 -1.90
N ALA A 178 -10.76 -0.26 -0.71
CA ALA A 178 -10.66 -1.70 -0.56
C ALA A 178 -11.80 -2.43 -1.30
N GLU A 179 -13.02 -1.94 -1.19
CA GLU A 179 -14.19 -2.49 -1.86
C GLU A 179 -14.08 -2.36 -3.38
N ASN A 180 -13.60 -1.21 -3.88
CA ASN A 180 -13.37 -1.00 -5.31
C ASN A 180 -12.39 -2.04 -5.90
N VAL A 181 -11.33 -2.37 -5.18
CA VAL A 181 -10.32 -3.33 -5.68
C VAL A 181 -10.73 -4.80 -5.48
N LEU A 182 -11.71 -5.07 -4.62
CA LEU A 182 -12.20 -6.42 -4.32
C LEU A 182 -13.17 -6.98 -5.36
N GLU A 183 -13.69 -6.16 -6.26
CA GLU A 183 -14.67 -6.57 -7.25
C GLU A 183 -14.26 -6.13 -8.67
N GLY A 184 -14.94 -6.63 -9.67
CA GLY A 184 -14.71 -6.28 -11.07
C GLY A 184 -15.99 -5.79 -11.78
N TYR A 185 -17.07 -5.54 -11.04
CA TYR A 185 -18.35 -5.17 -11.62
C TYR A 185 -18.33 -3.75 -12.23
N HIS A 186 -17.52 -2.84 -11.64
CA HIS A 186 -17.34 -1.46 -12.13
C HIS A 186 -16.50 -1.37 -13.42
N LEU A 187 -15.76 -2.42 -13.79
CA LEU A 187 -14.71 -2.33 -14.82
C LEU A 187 -15.23 -1.80 -16.18
N GLU A 188 -16.40 -2.22 -16.64
CA GLU A 188 -16.93 -1.78 -17.95
C GLU A 188 -17.35 -0.31 -17.96
N GLU A 189 -17.88 0.19 -16.84
CA GLU A 189 -18.37 1.56 -16.76
C GLU A 189 -17.27 2.57 -16.40
N VAL A 190 -16.35 2.20 -15.52
CA VAL A 190 -15.30 3.09 -15.02
C VAL A 190 -14.08 3.05 -15.94
N HIS A 191 -13.62 1.86 -16.33
CA HIS A 191 -12.36 1.66 -17.05
C HIS A 191 -12.50 1.67 -18.57
N LYS A 192 -13.15 2.69 -19.12
CA LYS A 192 -13.41 2.80 -20.57
C LYS A 192 -12.16 2.85 -21.44
N ASN A 193 -11.04 3.31 -20.87
CA ASN A 193 -9.77 3.42 -21.60
C ASN A 193 -8.77 2.32 -21.26
N THR A 194 -9.00 1.53 -20.19
CA THR A 194 -8.08 0.51 -19.70
C THR A 194 -8.68 -0.90 -19.74
N PHE A 195 -9.49 -1.29 -18.76
CA PHE A 195 -10.13 -2.61 -18.68
C PHE A 195 -11.50 -2.57 -19.36
N LYS A 196 -11.55 -2.79 -20.65
CA LYS A 196 -12.79 -2.59 -21.44
C LYS A 196 -13.90 -3.62 -21.20
N LYS A 197 -13.60 -4.74 -20.56
CA LYS A 197 -14.55 -5.83 -20.30
C LYS A 197 -14.19 -6.53 -19.02
N PHE A 198 -15.18 -7.02 -18.32
CA PHE A 198 -14.99 -7.98 -17.24
C PHE A 198 -15.39 -9.39 -17.71
N ALA A 199 -14.82 -10.40 -17.09
CA ALA A 199 -15.16 -11.77 -17.38
C ALA A 199 -16.60 -12.06 -16.98
N PRO A 200 -17.32 -12.93 -17.71
CA PRO A 200 -18.61 -13.42 -17.26
C PRO A 200 -18.47 -14.15 -15.91
N ALA A 201 -19.55 -14.16 -15.13
CA ALA A 201 -19.53 -14.71 -13.78
C ALA A 201 -19.00 -16.15 -13.72
N GLU A 202 -19.29 -16.94 -14.73
CA GLU A 202 -18.90 -18.36 -14.83
C GLU A 202 -17.40 -18.58 -15.04
N ALA A 203 -16.68 -17.54 -15.49
CA ALA A 203 -15.22 -17.58 -15.66
C ALA A 203 -14.47 -17.08 -14.42
N CYS A 204 -15.19 -16.52 -13.44
CA CYS A 204 -14.65 -15.98 -12.22
C CYS A 204 -14.70 -17.01 -11.10
N ARG A 205 -13.62 -17.17 -10.39
CA ARG A 205 -13.55 -18.01 -9.20
C ARG A 205 -13.03 -17.21 -8.02
N HIS A 206 -13.81 -17.17 -6.95
CA HIS A 206 -13.42 -16.60 -5.67
C HIS A 206 -13.05 -17.72 -4.68
N GLU A 207 -12.08 -17.45 -3.84
CA GLU A 207 -11.78 -18.25 -2.65
C GLU A 207 -11.69 -17.32 -1.46
N LEU A 208 -12.40 -17.66 -0.39
CA LEU A 208 -12.55 -16.86 0.81
C LEU A 208 -11.88 -17.59 1.97
N PHE A 209 -10.84 -17.00 2.53
CA PHE A 209 -10.11 -17.49 3.70
C PHE A 209 -10.20 -16.44 4.81
N ASP A 210 -9.97 -16.83 6.04
CA ASP A 210 -10.08 -15.96 7.22
C ASP A 210 -9.46 -14.56 7.04
N ARG A 211 -8.22 -14.48 6.53
CA ARG A 211 -7.48 -13.22 6.36
C ARG A 211 -7.17 -12.86 4.91
N VAL A 212 -7.62 -13.66 3.97
CA VAL A 212 -7.25 -13.51 2.57
C VAL A 212 -8.42 -13.90 1.68
N THR A 213 -8.61 -13.14 0.62
CA THR A 213 -9.50 -13.56 -0.46
C THR A 213 -8.75 -13.57 -1.77
N THR A 214 -9.07 -14.52 -2.63
CA THR A 214 -8.51 -14.59 -3.98
C THR A 214 -9.59 -14.47 -5.04
N TYR A 215 -9.17 -14.01 -6.21
CA TYR A 215 -9.98 -13.97 -7.43
C TYR A 215 -9.12 -14.47 -8.56
N THR A 216 -9.61 -15.45 -9.28
CA THR A 216 -8.95 -15.98 -10.48
C THR A 216 -9.91 -15.89 -11.64
N GLU A 217 -9.41 -15.39 -12.74
CA GLU A 217 -10.12 -15.32 -14.01
C GLU A 217 -9.33 -16.07 -15.06
N LYS A 218 -9.94 -17.10 -15.66
CA LYS A 218 -9.41 -17.70 -16.87
C LYS A 218 -9.74 -16.79 -18.03
N SER A 219 -8.73 -16.27 -18.71
CA SER A 219 -8.94 -15.48 -19.90
C SER A 219 -9.75 -16.29 -20.91
N LEU A 220 -10.99 -15.87 -21.16
CA LEU A 220 -11.84 -16.43 -22.22
C LEU A 220 -11.30 -16.10 -23.61
N GLU A 221 -10.32 -15.21 -23.69
CA GLU A 221 -9.74 -14.70 -24.92
C GLU A 221 -8.31 -15.23 -25.13
N GLU A 222 -8.08 -16.54 -24.99
CA GLU A 222 -6.76 -17.16 -25.26
C GLU A 222 -6.19 -16.78 -26.63
N ASN A 223 -7.03 -16.35 -27.56
CA ASN A 223 -6.67 -15.89 -28.91
C ASN A 223 -7.01 -14.42 -29.16
N SER A 224 -7.20 -13.61 -28.13
CA SER A 224 -7.42 -12.18 -28.33
C SER A 224 -6.20 -11.51 -28.96
N ARG A 225 -6.43 -10.44 -29.75
CA ARG A 225 -5.33 -9.65 -30.32
C ARG A 225 -4.38 -9.13 -29.25
N VAL A 226 -4.90 -8.78 -28.08
CA VAL A 226 -4.12 -8.28 -26.94
C VAL A 226 -3.23 -9.39 -26.39
N GLN A 227 -3.77 -10.59 -26.20
CA GLN A 227 -2.99 -11.75 -25.73
C GLN A 227 -1.90 -12.13 -26.73
N LEU A 228 -2.23 -12.20 -28.04
CA LEU A 228 -1.25 -12.50 -29.09
C LEU A 228 -0.11 -11.46 -29.13
N GLN A 229 -0.42 -10.17 -28.91
CA GLN A 229 0.59 -9.12 -28.82
C GLN A 229 1.46 -9.28 -27.58
N ALA A 230 0.86 -9.60 -26.43
CA ALA A 230 1.58 -9.85 -25.18
C ALA A 230 2.52 -11.06 -25.32
N ASP A 231 2.06 -12.16 -25.89
CA ASP A 231 2.85 -13.35 -26.17
C ASP A 231 4.01 -13.08 -27.13
N PHE A 232 3.75 -12.30 -28.17
CA PHE A 232 4.79 -11.90 -29.11
C PHE A 232 5.90 -11.09 -28.44
N LEU A 233 5.52 -10.07 -27.64
CA LEU A 233 6.50 -9.26 -26.90
C LEU A 233 7.27 -10.08 -25.87
N ALA A 234 6.60 -10.97 -25.14
CA ALA A 234 7.24 -11.87 -24.18
C ALA A 234 8.25 -12.81 -24.86
N ARG A 235 7.88 -13.39 -26.00
CA ARG A 235 8.81 -14.24 -26.81
C ARG A 235 10.04 -13.49 -27.28
N LEU A 236 9.89 -12.23 -27.74
CA LEU A 236 11.05 -11.38 -28.09
C LEU A 236 11.99 -11.17 -26.90
N MET A 237 11.46 -11.13 -25.69
CA MET A 237 12.23 -11.01 -24.46
C MET A 237 12.78 -12.34 -23.94
N GLY A 238 12.49 -13.45 -24.61
CA GLY A 238 12.95 -14.79 -24.22
C GLY A 238 12.20 -15.35 -23.00
N VAL A 239 10.95 -14.95 -22.81
CA VAL A 239 10.08 -15.40 -21.70
C VAL A 239 8.73 -15.86 -22.22
N LYS A 240 8.02 -16.67 -21.40
CA LYS A 240 6.66 -17.09 -21.66
C LYS A 240 5.71 -16.18 -20.88
N ALA A 241 4.70 -15.66 -21.55
CA ALA A 241 3.57 -14.99 -20.90
C ALA A 241 2.55 -16.04 -20.43
N GLU A 242 1.92 -15.77 -19.30
CA GLU A 242 0.88 -16.64 -18.74
C GLU A 242 -0.44 -15.84 -18.75
N PRO A 243 -1.43 -16.27 -19.53
CA PRO A 243 -2.67 -15.52 -19.78
C PRO A 243 -3.71 -15.73 -18.66
N GLU A 244 -3.28 -15.59 -17.42
CA GLU A 244 -4.15 -15.74 -16.25
C GLU A 244 -4.14 -14.44 -15.46
N TYR A 245 -5.33 -13.97 -15.07
CA TYR A 245 -5.48 -12.92 -14.10
C TYR A 245 -5.74 -13.56 -12.73
N HIS A 246 -4.88 -13.22 -11.76
CA HIS A 246 -5.03 -13.66 -10.39
C HIS A 246 -4.88 -12.46 -9.47
N HIS A 247 -5.86 -12.27 -8.60
CA HIS A 247 -5.88 -11.19 -7.63
C HIS A 247 -6.00 -11.78 -6.23
N ILE A 248 -5.23 -11.24 -5.30
CA ILE A 248 -5.26 -11.57 -3.89
C ILE A 248 -5.45 -10.30 -3.07
N PHE A 249 -6.24 -10.39 -2.02
CA PHE A 249 -6.36 -9.33 -1.02
C PHE A 249 -6.09 -9.91 0.36
N CYS A 250 -5.00 -9.47 0.98
CA CYS A 250 -4.64 -9.81 2.35
C CYS A 250 -5.09 -8.70 3.29
N TYR A 251 -5.93 -9.04 4.27
CA TYR A 251 -6.50 -8.08 5.20
C TYR A 251 -5.42 -7.51 6.15
N PRO A 252 -5.53 -6.24 6.56
CA PRO A 252 -6.66 -5.33 6.25
C PRO A 252 -6.56 -4.63 4.88
N ASN A 253 -5.38 -4.52 4.23
CA ASN A 253 -5.19 -3.46 3.26
C ASN A 253 -4.21 -3.73 2.12
N LEU A 254 -3.77 -4.96 1.92
CA LEU A 254 -2.85 -5.32 0.83
C LEU A 254 -3.58 -6.04 -0.30
N ALA A 255 -3.72 -5.38 -1.44
CA ALA A 255 -4.09 -6.01 -2.69
C ALA A 255 -2.84 -6.35 -3.51
N ALA A 256 -2.84 -7.47 -4.21
CA ALA A 256 -1.82 -7.79 -5.19
C ALA A 256 -2.44 -8.55 -6.38
N SER A 257 -1.86 -8.38 -7.55
CA SER A 257 -2.37 -9.05 -8.75
C SER A 257 -1.25 -9.46 -9.69
N ARG A 258 -1.51 -10.57 -10.36
CA ARG A 258 -0.76 -11.07 -11.50
C ARG A 258 -1.56 -10.82 -12.77
N MET A 259 -0.92 -10.23 -13.73
CA MET A 259 -1.40 -10.04 -15.09
C MET A 259 -0.37 -10.63 -16.08
N THR A 260 -0.74 -10.81 -17.33
CA THR A 260 0.13 -11.42 -18.35
C THR A 260 1.56 -10.83 -18.41
N LEU A 261 1.68 -9.50 -18.40
CA LEU A 261 2.96 -8.80 -18.52
C LEU A 261 3.31 -7.92 -17.31
N PHE A 262 2.42 -7.84 -16.34
CA PHE A 262 2.56 -6.95 -15.19
C PHE A 262 2.12 -7.64 -13.91
N ASN A 263 2.75 -7.25 -12.81
CA ASN A 263 2.27 -7.50 -11.46
C ASN A 263 2.17 -6.18 -10.73
N TRP A 264 1.27 -6.10 -9.78
CA TRP A 264 1.18 -4.93 -8.92
C TRP A 264 0.82 -5.32 -7.48
N ALA A 265 1.27 -4.53 -6.55
CA ALA A 265 0.81 -4.50 -5.17
C ALA A 265 0.28 -3.12 -4.85
N GLN A 266 -0.79 -3.05 -4.10
CA GLN A 266 -1.43 -1.83 -3.61
C GLN A 266 -1.64 -1.96 -2.11
N THR A 267 -1.13 -0.98 -1.36
CA THR A 267 -1.41 -0.86 0.07
C THR A 267 -2.30 0.36 0.29
N ILE A 268 -3.46 0.16 0.89
CA ILE A 268 -4.45 1.19 1.16
C ILE A 268 -4.32 1.60 2.63
N LEU A 269 -4.04 2.87 2.88
CA LEU A 269 -3.87 3.39 4.25
C LEU A 269 -4.89 4.49 4.55
N PRO A 270 -5.54 4.43 5.71
CA PRO A 270 -6.44 5.49 6.17
C PRO A 270 -5.66 6.76 6.53
N VAL A 271 -6.22 7.93 6.23
CA VAL A 271 -5.67 9.24 6.62
C VAL A 271 -6.67 9.99 7.48
N THR A 272 -7.92 10.07 7.05
CA THR A 272 -9.07 10.58 7.81
C THR A 272 -10.28 9.73 7.46
N PRO A 273 -11.44 9.90 8.12
CA PRO A 273 -12.66 9.19 7.72
C PRO A 273 -13.02 9.31 6.24
N GLY A 274 -12.74 10.46 5.62
CA GLY A 274 -13.02 10.72 4.20
C GLY A 274 -11.79 10.82 3.30
N LYS A 275 -10.61 10.43 3.77
CA LYS A 275 -9.38 10.50 2.97
C LYS A 275 -8.47 9.31 3.21
N SER A 276 -7.90 8.79 2.13
CA SER A 276 -6.98 7.66 2.15
C SER A 276 -5.79 7.90 1.24
N VAL A 277 -4.72 7.17 1.45
CA VAL A 277 -3.58 7.09 0.54
C VAL A 277 -3.37 5.66 0.07
N SER A 278 -3.16 5.50 -1.21
CA SER A 278 -2.90 4.21 -1.86
C SER A 278 -1.46 4.18 -2.37
N TYR A 279 -0.66 3.24 -1.87
CA TYR A 279 0.71 3.00 -2.33
C TYR A 279 0.72 1.89 -3.36
N TRP A 280 1.13 2.20 -4.59
CA TRP A 280 1.22 1.27 -5.68
C TRP A 280 2.67 0.90 -5.98
N GLN A 281 2.97 -0.39 -6.06
CA GLN A 281 4.22 -0.94 -6.54
C GLN A 281 3.91 -1.79 -7.78
N ILE A 282 4.34 -1.32 -8.94
CA ILE A 282 4.01 -1.94 -10.23
C ILE A 282 5.28 -2.46 -10.87
N PHE A 283 5.21 -3.68 -11.38
CA PHE A 283 6.31 -4.40 -12.00
C PHE A 283 5.92 -4.85 -13.41
N TYR A 284 6.91 -5.06 -14.25
CA TYR A 284 6.72 -5.66 -15.57
C TYR A 284 7.60 -6.90 -15.71
N LEU A 285 7.18 -7.83 -16.57
CA LEU A 285 7.89 -9.07 -16.82
C LEU A 285 9.31 -8.77 -17.34
N ARG A 286 10.33 -9.24 -16.63
CA ARG A 286 11.73 -9.08 -17.00
C ARG A 286 12.11 -10.10 -18.07
N GLY A 287 12.67 -9.65 -19.19
CA GLY A 287 13.22 -10.53 -20.19
C GLY A 287 14.61 -11.05 -19.83
N HIS A 288 14.93 -12.22 -20.35
CA HIS A 288 16.27 -12.82 -20.25
C HIS A 288 17.17 -12.49 -21.44
N SER A 289 16.58 -12.17 -22.58
CA SER A 289 17.30 -11.84 -23.81
C SER A 289 17.87 -10.43 -23.77
N LYS A 290 19.12 -10.28 -24.22
CA LYS A 290 19.81 -8.99 -24.34
C LYS A 290 19.83 -8.46 -25.77
N THR A 291 19.08 -9.06 -26.69
CA THR A 291 19.03 -8.62 -28.10
C THR A 291 18.41 -7.23 -28.23
N PRO A 292 18.71 -6.49 -29.32
CA PRO A 292 18.03 -5.21 -29.60
C PRO A 292 16.51 -5.33 -29.64
N TRP A 293 15.97 -6.44 -30.14
CA TRP A 293 14.54 -6.71 -30.20
C TRP A 293 13.93 -6.90 -28.81
N ALA A 294 14.65 -7.56 -27.90
CA ALA A 294 14.21 -7.69 -26.50
C ALA A 294 14.19 -6.34 -25.80
N GLN A 295 15.18 -5.49 -26.04
CA GLN A 295 15.22 -4.13 -25.47
C GLN A 295 14.09 -3.26 -26.04
N PHE A 296 13.79 -3.39 -27.32
CA PHE A 296 12.65 -2.74 -27.95
C PHE A 296 11.33 -3.19 -27.30
N ALA A 297 11.10 -4.52 -27.20
CA ALA A 297 9.92 -5.08 -26.56
C ALA A 297 9.75 -4.59 -25.12
N ALA A 298 10.82 -4.64 -24.31
CA ALA A 298 10.79 -4.13 -22.93
C ALA A 298 10.46 -2.62 -22.88
N THR A 299 10.92 -1.84 -23.87
CA THR A 299 10.61 -0.41 -23.94
C THR A 299 9.14 -0.17 -24.27
N VAL A 300 8.57 -0.94 -25.18
CA VAL A 300 7.14 -0.90 -25.52
C VAL A 300 6.30 -1.25 -24.29
N ILE A 301 6.60 -2.38 -23.62
CA ILE A 301 5.90 -2.83 -22.41
C ILE A 301 5.95 -1.75 -21.32
N ARG A 302 7.12 -1.19 -21.05
CA ARG A 302 7.28 -0.15 -20.02
C ARG A 302 6.47 1.11 -20.32
N ARG A 303 6.48 1.58 -21.58
CA ARG A 303 5.71 2.78 -21.98
C ARG A 303 4.21 2.51 -21.88
N TYR A 304 3.77 1.38 -22.40
CA TYR A 304 2.36 0.96 -22.31
C TYR A 304 1.92 0.83 -20.85
N GLY A 305 2.64 0.06 -20.04
CA GLY A 305 2.28 -0.19 -18.65
C GLY A 305 2.20 1.10 -17.82
N ARG A 306 3.17 2.02 -17.98
CA ARG A 306 3.11 3.32 -17.28
C ARG A 306 1.89 4.14 -17.65
N LYS A 307 1.50 4.15 -18.93
CA LYS A 307 0.30 4.87 -19.38
C LYS A 307 -0.96 4.16 -18.87
N PHE A 308 -1.02 2.85 -19.00
CA PHE A 308 -2.14 2.03 -18.60
C PHE A 308 -2.47 2.19 -17.10
N PHE A 309 -1.48 1.97 -16.22
CA PHE A 309 -1.71 2.06 -14.78
C PHE A 309 -2.02 3.48 -14.30
N LYS A 310 -1.38 4.50 -14.88
CA LYS A 310 -1.73 5.89 -14.55
C LYS A 310 -3.16 6.23 -14.93
N GLU A 311 -3.62 5.74 -16.08
CA GLU A 311 -5.00 5.96 -16.53
C GLU A 311 -5.99 5.19 -15.67
N ALA A 312 -5.73 3.91 -15.35
CA ALA A 312 -6.59 3.12 -14.48
C ALA A 312 -6.76 3.78 -13.10
N MET A 313 -5.65 4.20 -12.47
CA MET A 313 -5.71 4.92 -11.18
C MET A 313 -6.50 6.24 -11.29
N ARG A 314 -6.42 6.95 -12.43
CA ARG A 314 -7.17 8.18 -12.66
C ARG A 314 -8.66 7.89 -12.81
N GLU A 315 -9.02 6.83 -13.54
CA GLU A 315 -10.41 6.42 -13.74
C GLU A 315 -11.08 6.09 -12.40
N ASP A 316 -10.46 5.27 -11.55
CA ASP A 316 -10.94 4.96 -10.20
C ASP A 316 -11.03 6.20 -9.31
N GLY A 317 -9.98 7.03 -9.35
CA GLY A 317 -9.90 8.26 -8.56
C GLY A 317 -11.00 9.28 -8.82
N VAL A 318 -11.71 9.19 -9.95
CA VAL A 318 -12.86 10.04 -10.27
C VAL A 318 -14.14 9.55 -9.59
N VAL A 319 -14.30 8.24 -9.41
CA VAL A 319 -15.55 7.65 -8.92
C VAL A 319 -15.60 7.55 -7.40
N MET A 320 -14.48 7.16 -6.77
CA MET A 320 -14.43 6.92 -5.32
C MET A 320 -14.86 8.12 -4.45
N PRO A 321 -14.49 9.39 -4.76
CA PRO A 321 -15.02 10.55 -4.02
C PRO A 321 -16.54 10.69 -4.12
N GLY A 322 -17.13 10.28 -5.26
CA GLY A 322 -18.59 10.25 -5.43
C GLY A 322 -19.27 9.24 -4.52
N VAL A 323 -18.65 8.06 -4.33
CA VAL A 323 -19.15 7.06 -3.37
C VAL A 323 -19.08 7.62 -1.94
N GLN A 324 -17.94 8.23 -1.56
CA GLN A 324 -17.78 8.87 -0.24
C GLN A 324 -18.82 9.97 0.00
N ALA A 325 -19.07 10.81 -0.98
CA ALA A 325 -20.09 11.86 -0.88
C ALA A 325 -21.50 11.27 -0.72
N GLY A 326 -21.80 10.17 -1.40
CA GLY A 326 -23.05 9.43 -1.24
C GLY A 326 -23.21 8.86 0.17
N MET A 327 -22.14 8.28 0.74
CA MET A 327 -22.16 7.79 2.13
C MET A 327 -22.33 8.93 3.15
N ALA A 328 -21.85 10.12 2.85
CA ALA A 328 -22.03 11.32 3.72
C ALA A 328 -23.35 12.04 3.53
N ALA A 329 -24.23 11.64 2.60
CA ALA A 329 -25.52 12.26 2.39
C ALA A 329 -26.43 12.07 3.62
N LYS A 330 -27.30 13.07 3.89
CA LYS A 330 -28.25 13.01 5.02
C LYS A 330 -29.27 11.88 4.91
N GLU A 331 -29.58 11.48 3.69
CA GLU A 331 -30.48 10.38 3.38
C GLU A 331 -29.88 9.51 2.29
N GLN A 332 -29.89 8.21 2.50
CA GLN A 332 -29.54 7.22 1.49
C GLN A 332 -30.81 6.48 1.05
N PRO A 333 -30.94 6.15 -0.24
CA PRO A 333 -32.02 5.29 -0.69
C PRO A 333 -31.89 3.89 -0.07
N SER A 334 -33.00 3.17 0.05
CA SER A 334 -32.96 1.75 0.38
C SER A 334 -32.16 1.03 -0.72
N GLY A 335 -31.04 0.41 -0.35
CA GLY A 335 -30.10 -0.18 -1.31
C GLY A 335 -28.97 -0.92 -0.63
N GLY A 336 -27.82 -0.95 -1.27
CA GLY A 336 -26.66 -1.65 -0.76
C GLY A 336 -26.76 -3.16 -1.03
N LEU A 337 -27.26 -3.54 -2.22
CA LEU A 337 -27.24 -4.92 -2.66
C LEU A 337 -25.84 -5.29 -3.14
N ILE A 338 -25.40 -6.48 -2.78
CA ILE A 338 -24.18 -7.10 -3.26
C ILE A 338 -24.55 -8.23 -4.21
N SER A 339 -23.96 -8.24 -5.40
CA SER A 339 -24.09 -9.33 -6.34
C SER A 339 -23.19 -10.51 -5.96
N ALA A 340 -23.42 -11.70 -6.53
CA ALA A 340 -22.52 -12.84 -6.35
C ALA A 340 -21.08 -12.55 -6.82
N ARG A 341 -20.86 -11.55 -7.68
CA ARG A 341 -19.53 -11.10 -8.12
C ARG A 341 -18.80 -10.27 -7.08
N GLU A 342 -19.52 -9.76 -6.10
CA GLU A 342 -19.04 -8.85 -5.04
C GLU A 342 -18.97 -9.55 -3.68
N GLU A 343 -19.06 -10.89 -3.61
CA GLU A 343 -19.06 -11.63 -2.35
C GLU A 343 -17.80 -11.39 -1.50
N ARG A 344 -16.67 -11.03 -2.14
CA ARG A 344 -15.43 -10.65 -1.47
C ARG A 344 -15.58 -9.35 -0.67
N ILE A 345 -16.44 -8.42 -1.13
CA ILE A 345 -16.78 -7.21 -0.37
C ILE A 345 -17.52 -7.60 0.91
N PHE A 346 -18.51 -8.49 0.82
CA PHE A 346 -19.23 -8.95 2.00
C PHE A 346 -18.30 -9.61 3.03
N HIS A 347 -17.42 -10.48 2.57
CA HIS A 347 -16.43 -11.14 3.43
C HIS A 347 -15.46 -10.13 4.07
N PHE A 348 -15.03 -9.12 3.33
CA PHE A 348 -14.21 -8.04 3.85
C PHE A 348 -14.94 -7.21 4.92
N GLN A 349 -16.19 -6.88 4.69
CA GLN A 349 -17.00 -6.14 5.66
C GLN A 349 -17.25 -6.94 6.94
N GLN A 350 -17.43 -8.27 6.85
CA GLN A 350 -17.49 -9.15 8.03
C GLN A 350 -16.18 -9.12 8.82
N PHE A 351 -15.04 -9.22 8.13
CA PHE A 351 -13.73 -9.10 8.77
C PHE A 351 -13.58 -7.76 9.52
N VAL A 352 -13.99 -6.64 8.93
CA VAL A 352 -13.94 -5.33 9.59
C VAL A 352 -14.81 -5.33 10.84
N GLN A 353 -16.06 -5.81 10.77
CA GLN A 353 -16.99 -5.85 11.90
C GLN A 353 -16.46 -6.74 13.06
N GLU A 354 -15.91 -7.89 12.76
CA GLU A 354 -15.39 -8.84 13.77
C GLU A 354 -14.21 -8.24 14.55
N HIS A 355 -13.34 -7.51 13.86
CA HIS A 355 -12.17 -6.88 14.49
C HIS A 355 -12.52 -5.62 15.26
N GLU A 356 -13.62 -4.95 14.93
CA GLU A 356 -14.12 -3.83 15.72
C GLU A 356 -14.80 -4.28 17.03
N ALA A 357 -15.59 -5.36 16.97
CA ALA A 357 -16.26 -5.91 18.15
C ALA A 357 -15.25 -6.40 19.20
N ASN A 358 -14.07 -6.83 18.78
CA ASN A 358 -12.98 -7.31 19.61
C ASN A 358 -11.96 -6.22 19.99
N ALA A 359 -12.13 -4.98 19.52
CA ALA A 359 -11.27 -3.89 19.91
C ALA A 359 -11.39 -3.67 21.43
N PRO A 360 -10.26 -3.63 22.20
CA PRO A 360 -10.31 -3.32 23.59
C PRO A 360 -11.01 -1.97 23.77
N VAL A 361 -12.01 -1.93 24.66
CA VAL A 361 -12.57 -0.64 25.10
C VAL A 361 -11.43 0.10 25.76
N LEU A 362 -10.83 1.03 25.04
CA LEU A 362 -9.87 1.95 25.60
C LEU A 362 -10.65 2.79 26.62
N ASP A 363 -10.42 2.54 27.90
CA ASP A 363 -10.82 3.49 28.92
C ASP A 363 -10.29 4.84 28.48
N ARG A 364 -11.20 5.78 28.24
CA ARG A 364 -10.82 7.14 27.91
C ARG A 364 -9.98 7.64 29.08
N PRO A 365 -8.69 8.00 28.88
CA PRO A 365 -8.05 8.80 29.89
C PRO A 365 -8.87 10.07 30.00
N ASP A 366 -9.27 10.42 31.22
CA ASP A 366 -9.86 11.70 31.53
C ASP A 366 -8.85 12.81 31.21
N PHE A 367 -8.81 13.23 29.97
CA PHE A 367 -8.13 14.44 29.55
C PHE A 367 -9.17 15.54 29.43
N ASP A 368 -9.31 16.34 30.50
CA ASP A 368 -9.86 17.70 30.47
C ASP A 368 -8.97 18.66 29.66
N SER A 369 -8.44 18.19 28.55
CA SER A 369 -7.79 19.02 27.55
C SER A 369 -8.67 19.03 26.32
N PRO A 370 -9.05 20.19 25.78
CA PRO A 370 -9.83 20.24 24.56
C PRO A 370 -9.02 19.57 23.46
N VAL A 371 -9.43 18.37 23.10
CA VAL A 371 -9.08 17.75 21.83
C VAL A 371 -9.40 18.82 20.80
N ALA A 372 -8.40 19.20 19.99
CA ALA A 372 -8.64 20.07 18.85
C ALA A 372 -9.89 19.53 18.13
N SER A 373 -10.99 20.26 18.28
CA SER A 373 -12.26 19.90 17.70
C SER A 373 -12.03 19.60 16.23
N CYS A 374 -12.57 18.50 15.75
CA CYS A 374 -12.76 18.27 14.31
C CYS A 374 -13.77 19.30 13.76
N GLU A 375 -13.61 20.57 14.13
CA GLU A 375 -14.29 21.74 13.58
C GLU A 375 -13.60 22.20 12.28
N GLY A 376 -13.20 21.26 11.46
CA GLY A 376 -13.01 21.46 10.04
C GLY A 376 -14.30 21.05 9.34
N GLY A 377 -15.34 21.85 9.51
CA GLY A 377 -16.54 21.74 8.69
C GLY A 377 -16.10 21.68 7.24
N CYS A 378 -16.62 20.72 6.47
CA CYS A 378 -16.53 20.69 5.02
C CYS A 378 -17.01 22.06 4.48
N HIS A 379 -16.10 23.01 4.32
CA HIS A 379 -16.34 24.15 3.45
C HIS A 379 -16.20 23.63 2.03
N VAL A 380 -17.33 23.44 1.39
CA VAL A 380 -17.43 23.39 -0.07
C VAL A 380 -17.12 24.82 -0.55
N PRO A 381 -16.05 25.06 -1.33
CA PRO A 381 -15.89 26.36 -2.00
C PRO A 381 -16.98 26.48 -3.06
N GLU A 382 -17.62 27.63 -3.12
CA GLU A 382 -18.49 28.05 -4.21
C GLU A 382 -17.76 28.12 -5.56
#